data_f1cb17180440e4c59a4a90dcbe2ca37f
#
_entry.id   f1cb17180440e4c59a4a90dcbe2ca37f
#
_cell.length_a   1.000
_cell.length_b   1.000
_cell.length_c   1.000
_cell.angle_alpha   90.00
_cell.angle_beta   90.00
_cell.angle_gamma   90.00
#
_symmetry.space_group_name_H-M   'P 1'
#
loop_
_entity.id
_entity.type
_entity.pdbx_description
1 polymer ?
#
loop_
_entity_poly.entity_id
_entity_poly.type
_entity_poly.pdbx_seq_one_letter_code
_entity_poly.pdbx_strand_id
1 'polypeptide(L)'
;MFVLFQLLLATFAIYGTITYEEESRLLVPLICLILMFIVGRVEGRSTEKASARKDFLRSEIDKISQKDSTAIKEQDFFTIETLLWPKNEMILLDTVHAIFKDMGFKISTGIQYRSVDRIIKIPDTQKAFGMQVMMCEGEADRDHPKINRVFQFEKEKKENEKSLIIASTHIRLPISERGEASHISRELAGLLVRYNISFITAHHLYGLWQKAKRGEIDIFEFFQNIYSQGGEIYSPKGVEASLPPFHEFPIQ
;
A
#
# COMPACT_ATOMS: atom_id res chain seq x y z
N MET A 1 27.43 8.46 2.95
CA MET A 1 27.31 9.38 1.80
C MET A 1 26.91 10.80 2.23
N PHE A 2 25.92 11.00 3.10
CA PHE A 2 25.47 12.31 3.61
C PHE A 2 26.55 13.07 4.39
N VAL A 3 27.26 12.42 5.31
CA VAL A 3 28.35 13.06 6.10
C VAL A 3 29.45 13.62 5.21
N LEU A 4 29.80 12.90 4.15
CA LEU A 4 30.78 13.38 3.14
C LEU A 4 30.27 14.61 2.40
N PHE A 5 29.00 14.66 2.08
CA PHE A 5 28.35 15.80 1.40
C PHE A 5 28.31 17.04 2.32
N GLN A 6 27.96 16.85 3.60
CA GLN A 6 27.99 17.93 4.60
C GLN A 6 29.40 18.48 4.83
N LEU A 7 30.42 17.61 4.91
CA LEU A 7 31.80 18.02 4.99
C LEU A 7 32.24 18.82 3.75
N LEU A 8 31.83 18.42 2.56
CA LEU A 8 32.11 19.08 1.30
C LEU A 8 31.48 20.48 1.25
N LEU A 9 30.23 20.63 1.69
CA LEU A 9 29.54 21.91 1.80
C LEU A 9 30.21 22.85 2.84
N ALA A 10 30.62 22.29 3.97
CA ALA A 10 31.35 23.06 4.99
C ALA A 10 32.69 23.55 4.45
N THR A 11 33.42 22.71 3.71
CA THR A 11 34.70 23.10 3.07
C THR A 11 34.49 24.19 2.02
N PHE A 12 33.43 24.09 1.21
CA PHE A 12 33.04 25.11 0.23
C PHE A 12 32.63 26.43 0.90
N ALA A 13 31.95 26.40 2.02
CA ALA A 13 31.58 27.59 2.79
C ALA A 13 32.83 28.33 3.30
N ILE A 14 33.80 27.58 3.86
CA ILE A 14 35.09 28.15 4.35
C ILE A 14 35.88 28.70 3.19
N TYR A 15 36.00 27.98 2.07
CA TYR A 15 36.74 28.42 0.91
C TYR A 15 36.14 29.69 0.28
N GLY A 16 34.78 29.75 0.22
CA GLY A 16 34.02 30.91 -0.26
C GLY A 16 34.29 32.18 0.57
N THR A 17 34.46 32.06 1.89
CA THR A 17 34.76 33.24 2.74
C THR A 17 36.18 33.79 2.52
N ILE A 18 37.08 32.99 1.98
CA ILE A 18 38.50 33.37 1.78
C ILE A 18 38.73 33.96 0.38
N THR A 19 38.03 33.49 -0.63
CA THR A 19 38.35 33.75 -2.05
C THR A 19 37.48 34.75 -2.76
N TYR A 20 36.30 35.11 -2.23
CA TYR A 20 35.38 36.03 -2.90
C TYR A 20 35.51 37.49 -2.43
N GLU A 21 35.24 38.43 -3.36
CA GLU A 21 35.22 39.88 -3.08
C GLU A 21 34.16 40.27 -2.06
N GLU A 22 34.28 41.43 -1.41
CA GLU A 22 33.52 41.84 -0.21
C GLU A 22 32.00 41.64 -0.29
N GLU A 23 31.37 41.90 -1.44
CA GLU A 23 29.91 41.81 -1.58
C GLU A 23 29.37 40.37 -1.65
N SER A 24 30.17 39.42 -2.12
CA SER A 24 29.76 38.01 -2.25
C SER A 24 30.22 37.11 -1.11
N ARG A 25 31.06 37.61 -0.21
CA ARG A 25 31.64 36.88 0.93
C ARG A 25 30.60 36.22 1.85
N LEU A 26 29.46 36.85 2.03
CA LEU A 26 28.40 36.36 2.92
C LEU A 26 27.38 35.46 2.19
N LEU A 27 27.25 35.59 0.87
CA LEU A 27 26.24 34.89 0.08
C LEU A 27 26.53 33.38 -0.05
N VAL A 28 27.76 33.00 -0.30
CA VAL A 28 28.18 31.60 -0.46
C VAL A 28 28.03 30.81 0.83
N PRO A 29 28.53 31.27 1.99
CA PRO A 29 28.32 30.55 3.26
C PRO A 29 26.87 30.50 3.67
N LEU A 30 26.05 31.53 3.37
CA LEU A 30 24.63 31.52 3.66
C LEU A 30 23.89 30.46 2.84
N ILE A 31 24.20 30.35 1.54
CA ILE A 31 23.62 29.29 0.68
C ILE A 31 24.05 27.92 1.17
N CYS A 32 25.31 27.70 1.54
CA CYS A 32 25.79 26.45 2.08
C CYS A 32 25.10 26.08 3.40
N LEU A 33 24.88 27.05 4.30
CA LEU A 33 24.14 26.84 5.54
C LEU A 33 22.68 26.44 5.30
N ILE A 34 22.00 27.09 4.34
CA ILE A 34 20.62 26.75 3.97
C ILE A 34 20.57 25.32 3.40
N LEU A 35 21.51 24.96 2.52
CA LEU A 35 21.58 23.61 1.96
C LEU A 35 21.87 22.55 3.04
N MET A 36 22.77 22.84 3.97
CA MET A 36 23.06 21.94 5.12
C MET A 36 21.81 21.75 5.99
N PHE A 37 21.06 22.82 6.25
CA PHE A 37 19.81 22.74 7.03
C PHE A 37 18.74 21.92 6.32
N ILE A 38 18.56 22.10 5.00
CA ILE A 38 17.62 21.33 4.20
C ILE A 38 18.00 19.84 4.19
N VAL A 39 19.28 19.55 3.94
CA VAL A 39 19.78 18.16 3.94
C VAL A 39 19.61 17.50 5.31
N GLY A 40 19.96 18.19 6.40
CA GLY A 40 19.80 17.68 7.76
C GLY A 40 18.34 17.42 8.12
N ARG A 41 17.42 18.26 7.63
CA ARG A 41 15.98 18.07 7.87
C ARG A 41 15.37 16.90 7.07
N VAL A 42 15.88 16.67 5.86
CA VAL A 42 15.49 15.50 5.03
C VAL A 42 16.01 14.21 5.66
N GLU A 43 17.25 14.22 6.13
CA GLU A 43 17.87 13.06 6.80
C GLU A 43 17.15 12.72 8.12
N GLY A 44 16.84 13.73 8.94
CA GLY A 44 16.09 13.55 10.19
C GLY A 44 14.73 12.89 9.96
N ARG A 45 13.98 13.35 8.96
CA ARG A 45 12.68 12.74 8.60
C ARG A 45 12.83 11.32 8.06
N SER A 46 13.90 11.02 7.34
CA SER A 46 14.14 9.67 6.82
C SER A 46 14.50 8.69 7.92
N THR A 47 15.32 9.10 8.89
CA THR A 47 15.72 8.27 10.04
C THR A 47 14.53 8.04 11.00
N GLU A 48 13.69 9.05 11.23
CA GLU A 48 12.50 8.94 12.06
C GLU A 48 11.48 7.97 11.46
N LYS A 49 11.23 8.03 10.14
CA LYS A 49 10.38 7.08 9.44
C LYS A 49 10.93 5.64 9.49
N ALA A 50 12.23 5.47 9.35
CA ALA A 50 12.89 4.17 9.44
C ALA A 50 12.83 3.60 10.86
N SER A 51 12.93 4.44 11.89
CA SER A 51 12.76 4.07 13.30
C SER A 51 11.33 3.62 13.57
N ALA A 52 10.34 4.45 13.23
CA ALA A 52 8.92 4.12 13.42
C ALA A 52 8.52 2.81 12.75
N ARG A 53 9.06 2.52 11.56
CA ARG A 53 8.86 1.25 10.88
C ARG A 53 9.46 0.08 11.63
N LYS A 54 10.69 0.21 12.15
CA LYS A 54 11.34 -0.84 12.96
C LYS A 54 10.59 -1.08 14.25
N ASP A 55 10.11 -0.03 14.90
CA ASP A 55 9.36 -0.12 16.16
C ASP A 55 8.01 -0.78 15.95
N PHE A 56 7.31 -0.48 14.85
CA PHE A 56 6.10 -1.20 14.45
C PHE A 56 6.38 -2.69 14.24
N LEU A 57 7.39 -3.03 13.44
CA LEU A 57 7.74 -4.43 13.19
C LEU A 57 8.11 -5.17 14.49
N ARG A 58 8.84 -4.54 15.40
CA ARG A 58 9.15 -5.10 16.72
C ARG A 58 7.89 -5.32 17.56
N SER A 59 6.99 -4.32 17.60
CA SER A 59 5.73 -4.46 18.35
C SER A 59 4.86 -5.60 17.85
N GLU A 60 4.85 -5.83 16.52
CA GLU A 60 4.15 -6.97 15.92
C GLU A 60 4.82 -8.31 16.28
N ILE A 61 6.16 -8.35 16.31
CA ILE A 61 6.93 -9.51 16.79
C ILE A 61 6.53 -9.85 18.23
N ASP A 62 6.57 -8.86 19.11
CA ASP A 62 6.29 -9.04 20.53
C ASP A 62 4.85 -9.52 20.78
N LYS A 63 3.87 -8.96 20.04
CA LYS A 63 2.46 -9.40 20.13
C LYS A 63 2.26 -10.87 19.72
N ILE A 64 3.04 -11.36 18.79
CA ILE A 64 2.94 -12.71 18.25
C ILE A 64 3.70 -13.69 19.16
N SER A 65 4.87 -13.29 19.65
CA SER A 65 5.69 -14.12 20.53
C SER A 65 5.03 -14.35 21.91
N GLN A 66 4.12 -13.47 22.33
CA GLN A 66 3.38 -13.62 23.58
C GLN A 66 2.17 -14.55 23.50
N LYS A 67 1.67 -14.88 22.31
CA LYS A 67 0.36 -15.52 22.15
C LYS A 67 0.36 -17.00 21.73
N ASP A 68 1.42 -17.52 21.18
CA ASP A 68 1.65 -18.95 20.91
C ASP A 68 2.80 -19.19 19.93
N SER A 69 3.54 -20.26 20.17
CA SER A 69 4.73 -20.70 19.46
C SER A 69 4.54 -21.21 18.01
N THR A 70 3.41 -20.96 17.38
CA THR A 70 3.28 -21.06 15.91
C THR A 70 3.92 -19.83 15.29
N ALA A 71 5.23 -19.78 15.47
CA ALA A 71 6.08 -18.68 15.07
C ALA A 71 5.74 -18.22 13.67
N ILE A 72 5.39 -16.93 13.53
CA ILE A 72 5.61 -16.22 12.28
C ILE A 72 7.10 -16.38 11.99
N LYS A 73 7.41 -17.12 10.95
CA LYS A 73 8.77 -17.38 10.53
C LYS A 73 9.40 -16.06 10.10
N GLU A 74 10.71 -15.94 10.20
CA GLU A 74 11.47 -14.77 9.74
C GLU A 74 11.06 -14.32 8.32
N GLN A 75 10.65 -15.27 7.49
CA GLN A 75 10.11 -15.06 6.14
C GLN A 75 8.79 -14.25 6.13
N ASP A 76 7.97 -14.32 7.18
CA ASP A 76 6.71 -13.58 7.29
C ASP A 76 6.96 -12.08 7.54
N PHE A 77 8.08 -11.73 8.19
CA PHE A 77 8.44 -10.32 8.37
C PHE A 77 8.78 -9.61 7.07
N PHE A 78 9.50 -10.29 6.16
CA PHE A 78 9.74 -9.75 4.83
C PHE A 78 8.42 -9.53 4.08
N THR A 79 7.46 -10.45 4.25
CA THR A 79 6.14 -10.35 3.64
C THR A 79 5.36 -9.15 4.18
N ILE A 80 5.35 -8.94 5.50
CA ILE A 80 4.71 -7.77 6.12
C ILE A 80 5.37 -6.48 5.65
N GLU A 81 6.69 -6.44 5.66
CA GLU A 81 7.44 -5.27 5.25
C GLU A 81 7.16 -4.89 3.81
N THR A 82 7.18 -5.86 2.91
CA THR A 82 6.95 -5.62 1.47
C THR A 82 5.49 -5.32 1.13
N LEU A 83 4.54 -5.81 1.93
CA LEU A 83 3.12 -5.50 1.78
C LEU A 83 2.80 -4.06 2.22
N LEU A 84 3.29 -3.65 3.39
CA LEU A 84 2.96 -2.36 3.99
C LEU A 84 3.85 -1.22 3.49
N TRP A 85 5.08 -1.50 3.04
CA TRP A 85 6.01 -0.53 2.47
C TRP A 85 6.63 -1.04 1.15
N PRO A 86 5.81 -1.30 0.14
CA PRO A 86 6.31 -1.81 -1.13
C PRO A 86 7.27 -0.81 -1.77
N LYS A 87 8.36 -1.32 -2.35
CA LYS A 87 9.32 -0.50 -3.10
C LYS A 87 8.82 -0.19 -4.51
N ASN A 88 8.03 -1.09 -5.07
CA ASN A 88 7.39 -0.96 -6.38
C ASN A 88 6.19 -1.90 -6.50
N GLU A 89 5.37 -1.74 -7.54
CA GLU A 89 4.18 -2.55 -7.75
C GLU A 89 4.47 -4.04 -8.00
N MET A 90 5.61 -4.39 -8.59
CA MET A 90 5.95 -5.79 -8.87
C MET A 90 6.19 -6.54 -7.55
N ILE A 91 6.97 -5.95 -6.63
CA ILE A 91 7.19 -6.51 -5.29
C ILE A 91 5.86 -6.63 -4.52
N LEU A 92 5.00 -5.61 -4.62
CA LEU A 92 3.67 -5.67 -4.01
C LEU A 92 2.84 -6.82 -4.58
N LEU A 93 2.82 -6.98 -5.91
CA LEU A 93 2.10 -8.06 -6.59
C LEU A 93 2.60 -9.44 -6.15
N ASP A 94 3.91 -9.64 -6.09
CA ASP A 94 4.51 -10.90 -5.68
C ASP A 94 4.22 -11.20 -4.20
N THR A 95 4.22 -10.16 -3.35
CA THR A 95 3.85 -10.28 -1.93
C THR A 95 2.39 -10.64 -1.75
N VAL A 96 1.47 -9.97 -2.46
CA VAL A 96 0.03 -10.27 -2.43
C VAL A 96 -0.20 -11.70 -2.93
N HIS A 97 0.48 -12.13 -4.00
CA HIS A 97 0.44 -13.50 -4.49
C HIS A 97 0.86 -14.50 -3.39
N ALA A 98 1.98 -14.24 -2.72
CA ALA A 98 2.49 -15.12 -1.65
C ALA A 98 1.49 -15.22 -0.50
N ILE A 99 0.86 -14.12 -0.09
CA ILE A 99 -0.16 -14.08 0.96
C ILE A 99 -1.38 -14.92 0.59
N PHE A 100 -1.95 -14.73 -0.60
CA PHE A 100 -3.10 -15.53 -1.01
C PHE A 100 -2.78 -17.01 -1.14
N LYS A 101 -1.56 -17.35 -1.61
CA LYS A 101 -1.08 -18.74 -1.65
C LYS A 101 -0.93 -19.34 -0.24
N ASP A 102 -0.39 -18.57 0.71
CA ASP A 102 -0.23 -18.96 2.11
C ASP A 102 -1.60 -19.16 2.80
N MET A 103 -2.61 -18.38 2.44
CA MET A 103 -4.01 -18.56 2.85
C MET A 103 -4.72 -19.73 2.16
N GLY A 104 -4.07 -20.45 1.24
CA GLY A 104 -4.62 -21.66 0.57
C GLY A 104 -5.38 -21.40 -0.73
N PHE A 105 -5.38 -20.17 -1.28
CA PHE A 105 -6.03 -19.88 -2.55
C PHE A 105 -5.23 -20.43 -3.73
N LYS A 106 -5.94 -20.89 -4.77
CA LYS A 106 -5.34 -21.24 -6.06
C LYS A 106 -5.22 -19.99 -6.92
N ILE A 107 -3.99 -19.64 -7.30
CA ILE A 107 -3.69 -18.44 -8.07
C ILE A 107 -3.14 -18.86 -9.42
N SER A 108 -3.62 -18.20 -10.48
CA SER A 108 -3.09 -18.34 -11.83
C SER A 108 -2.75 -16.98 -12.42
N THR A 109 -1.78 -16.97 -13.34
CA THR A 109 -1.53 -15.80 -14.17
C THR A 109 -2.75 -15.60 -15.06
N GLY A 110 -3.23 -14.35 -15.15
CA GLY A 110 -4.38 -14.02 -15.98
C GLY A 110 -4.07 -14.05 -17.49
N ILE A 111 -3.41 -15.12 -17.98
CA ILE A 111 -2.94 -15.21 -19.38
C ILE A 111 -4.09 -15.00 -20.39
N GLN A 112 -5.30 -15.43 -20.03
CA GLN A 112 -6.49 -15.25 -20.85
C GLN A 112 -7.02 -13.80 -20.83
N TYR A 113 -6.66 -13.01 -19.81
CA TYR A 113 -7.05 -11.62 -19.66
C TYR A 113 -5.81 -10.74 -19.52
N ARG A 114 -5.56 -9.84 -20.47
CA ARG A 114 -4.48 -8.84 -20.35
C ARG A 114 -4.81 -7.73 -19.35
N SER A 115 -6.07 -7.69 -18.92
CA SER A 115 -6.65 -6.65 -18.06
C SER A 115 -6.54 -6.95 -16.56
N VAL A 116 -6.02 -8.11 -16.13
CA VAL A 116 -5.81 -8.45 -14.72
C VAL A 116 -4.38 -8.91 -14.45
N ASP A 117 -3.91 -8.69 -13.24
CA ASP A 117 -2.58 -9.14 -12.82
C ASP A 117 -2.59 -10.63 -12.48
N ARG A 118 -3.64 -11.12 -11.80
CA ARG A 118 -3.81 -12.53 -11.41
C ARG A 118 -5.29 -12.91 -11.35
N ILE A 119 -5.56 -14.21 -11.47
CA ILE A 119 -6.87 -14.80 -11.17
C ILE A 119 -6.74 -15.60 -9.87
N ILE A 120 -7.58 -15.29 -8.90
CA ILE A 120 -7.65 -15.98 -7.61
C ILE A 120 -8.93 -16.81 -7.59
N LYS A 121 -8.80 -18.13 -7.46
CA LYS A 121 -9.94 -19.04 -7.35
C LYS A 121 -10.26 -19.32 -5.89
N ILE A 122 -11.54 -19.19 -5.53
CA ILE A 122 -12.01 -19.58 -4.20
C ILE A 122 -12.07 -21.12 -4.15
N PRO A 123 -11.38 -21.77 -3.19
CA PRO A 123 -11.41 -23.22 -3.06
C PRO A 123 -12.84 -23.77 -3.00
N ASP A 124 -13.01 -24.99 -3.51
CA ASP A 124 -14.27 -25.74 -3.51
C ASP A 124 -15.43 -25.04 -4.20
N THR A 125 -15.16 -23.99 -4.97
CA THR A 125 -16.14 -23.28 -5.78
C THR A 125 -15.63 -23.07 -7.21
N GLN A 126 -16.56 -22.68 -8.10
CA GLN A 126 -16.18 -22.21 -9.44
C GLN A 126 -15.97 -20.69 -9.50
N LYS A 127 -16.12 -20.01 -8.36
CA LYS A 127 -16.00 -18.55 -8.25
C LYS A 127 -14.54 -18.12 -8.27
N ALA A 128 -14.28 -17.02 -8.92
CA ALA A 128 -12.92 -16.45 -9.00
C ALA A 128 -12.94 -14.92 -8.95
N PHE A 129 -11.79 -14.35 -8.54
CA PHE A 129 -11.54 -12.92 -8.64
C PHE A 129 -10.50 -12.64 -9.71
N GLY A 130 -10.81 -11.69 -10.61
CA GLY A 130 -9.80 -11.01 -11.41
C GLY A 130 -9.17 -9.90 -10.58
N MET A 131 -7.92 -10.12 -10.14
CA MET A 131 -7.24 -9.22 -9.21
C MET A 131 -6.34 -8.23 -9.93
N GLN A 132 -6.45 -6.96 -9.54
CA GLN A 132 -5.48 -5.89 -9.85
C GLN A 132 -4.81 -5.44 -8.56
N VAL A 133 -3.48 -5.32 -8.61
CA VAL A 133 -2.67 -4.81 -7.49
C VAL A 133 -2.11 -3.46 -7.88
N MET A 134 -2.30 -2.44 -7.04
CA MET A 134 -1.88 -1.07 -7.32
C MET A 134 -1.20 -0.42 -6.11
N MET A 135 -0.31 0.53 -6.39
CA MET A 135 0.42 1.28 -5.40
C MET A 135 0.17 2.77 -5.58
N CYS A 136 -0.29 3.44 -4.53
CA CYS A 136 -0.67 4.85 -4.55
C CYS A 136 0.12 5.64 -3.50
N GLU A 137 0.64 6.81 -3.87
CA GLU A 137 1.28 7.72 -2.91
C GLU A 137 0.28 8.36 -1.94
N GLY A 138 -0.94 8.59 -2.40
CA GLY A 138 -2.10 9.05 -1.65
C GLY A 138 -3.22 8.03 -1.66
N GLU A 139 -4.45 8.50 -1.76
CA GLU A 139 -5.64 7.67 -1.99
C GLU A 139 -5.64 7.07 -3.40
N ALA A 140 -6.36 5.97 -3.57
CA ALA A 140 -6.61 5.41 -4.90
C ALA A 140 -7.62 6.31 -5.64
N ASP A 141 -7.28 6.70 -6.86
CA ASP A 141 -8.11 7.59 -7.66
C ASP A 141 -8.46 6.96 -9.02
N ARG A 142 -9.51 7.50 -9.64
CA ARG A 142 -10.02 7.06 -10.95
C ARG A 142 -8.96 7.12 -12.05
N ASP A 143 -8.09 8.13 -12.01
CA ASP A 143 -7.07 8.36 -13.04
C ASP A 143 -5.89 7.39 -12.98
N HIS A 144 -5.84 6.53 -11.95
CA HIS A 144 -4.79 5.53 -11.87
C HIS A 144 -4.87 4.55 -13.07
N PRO A 145 -3.77 4.31 -13.80
CA PRO A 145 -3.79 3.53 -15.06
C PRO A 145 -4.40 2.13 -14.91
N LYS A 146 -4.27 1.51 -13.75
CA LYS A 146 -4.83 0.17 -13.48
C LYS A 146 -6.34 0.17 -13.33
N ILE A 147 -6.96 1.29 -12.98
CA ILE A 147 -8.43 1.38 -12.88
C ILE A 147 -9.08 1.17 -14.25
N ASN A 148 -8.51 1.72 -15.32
CA ASN A 148 -9.00 1.45 -16.67
C ASN A 148 -8.93 -0.05 -17.03
N ARG A 149 -7.89 -0.75 -16.58
CA ARG A 149 -7.76 -2.21 -16.78
C ARG A 149 -8.82 -2.99 -16.01
N VAL A 150 -9.18 -2.56 -14.80
CA VAL A 150 -10.28 -3.16 -14.03
C VAL A 150 -11.60 -3.05 -14.80
N PHE A 151 -11.92 -1.86 -15.32
CA PHE A 151 -13.13 -1.68 -16.13
C PHE A 151 -13.09 -2.44 -17.46
N GLN A 152 -11.92 -2.65 -18.04
CA GLN A 152 -11.79 -3.53 -19.19
C GLN A 152 -12.09 -4.97 -18.81
N PHE A 153 -11.57 -5.47 -17.69
CA PHE A 153 -11.89 -6.81 -17.19
C PHE A 153 -13.38 -6.99 -16.93
N GLU A 154 -14.07 -6.00 -16.37
CA GLU A 154 -15.53 -6.04 -16.16
C GLU A 154 -16.33 -6.31 -17.44
N LYS A 155 -15.79 -5.90 -18.62
CA LYS A 155 -16.41 -6.18 -19.94
C LYS A 155 -16.08 -7.57 -20.48
N GLU A 156 -14.94 -8.14 -20.07
CA GLU A 156 -14.38 -9.37 -20.62
C GLU A 156 -14.60 -10.59 -19.71
N LYS A 157 -14.91 -10.36 -18.42
CA LYS A 157 -15.01 -11.39 -17.38
C LYS A 157 -16.18 -12.36 -17.64
N LYS A 158 -16.02 -13.57 -17.12
CA LYS A 158 -17.11 -14.56 -17.07
C LYS A 158 -18.09 -14.26 -15.94
N GLU A 159 -19.28 -14.88 -16.00
CA GLU A 159 -20.33 -14.72 -14.97
C GLU A 159 -19.87 -15.15 -13.56
N ASN A 160 -18.95 -16.13 -13.49
CA ASN A 160 -18.40 -16.61 -12.23
C ASN A 160 -17.12 -15.88 -11.80
N GLU A 161 -16.85 -14.72 -12.37
CA GLU A 161 -15.69 -13.90 -12.04
C GLU A 161 -16.12 -12.51 -11.53
N LYS A 162 -15.40 -11.98 -10.55
CA LYS A 162 -15.60 -10.65 -9.96
C LYS A 162 -14.28 -9.90 -9.90
N SER A 163 -14.30 -8.59 -10.10
CA SER A 163 -13.10 -7.77 -9.95
C SER A 163 -12.78 -7.51 -8.49
N LEU A 164 -11.48 -7.61 -8.16
CA LEU A 164 -10.91 -7.30 -6.85
C LEU A 164 -9.70 -6.41 -7.03
N ILE A 165 -9.69 -5.27 -6.34
CA ILE A 165 -8.56 -4.37 -6.29
C ILE A 165 -7.86 -4.53 -4.94
N ILE A 166 -6.55 -4.75 -4.96
CA ILE A 166 -5.70 -4.67 -3.76
C ILE A 166 -4.80 -3.44 -3.90
N ALA A 167 -4.96 -2.47 -3.02
CA ALA A 167 -4.22 -1.20 -3.11
C ALA A 167 -3.35 -0.94 -1.88
N SER A 168 -2.07 -0.67 -2.08
CA SER A 168 -1.22 -0.06 -1.06
C SER A 168 -1.29 1.45 -1.23
N THR A 169 -2.03 2.10 -0.35
CA THR A 169 -2.29 3.54 -0.37
C THR A 169 -1.46 4.25 0.69
N HIS A 170 -1.25 5.57 0.52
CA HIS A 170 -0.52 6.41 1.45
C HIS A 170 0.86 5.84 1.83
N ILE A 171 1.57 5.25 0.87
CA ILE A 171 2.85 4.56 1.11
C ILE A 171 3.92 5.45 1.75
N ARG A 172 3.79 6.77 1.64
CA ARG A 172 4.69 7.75 2.25
C ARG A 172 4.34 8.10 3.69
N LEU A 173 3.13 7.77 4.16
CA LEU A 173 2.71 8.04 5.52
C LEU A 173 3.16 6.91 6.48
N PRO A 174 3.43 7.24 7.75
CA PRO A 174 3.57 6.25 8.81
C PRO A 174 2.31 5.38 8.93
N ILE A 175 2.46 4.13 9.33
CA ILE A 175 1.33 3.19 9.48
C ILE A 175 0.25 3.71 10.42
N SER A 176 0.64 4.37 11.51
CA SER A 176 -0.29 4.97 12.47
C SER A 176 -1.20 6.04 11.86
N GLU A 177 -0.70 6.77 10.89
CA GLU A 177 -1.44 7.84 10.22
C GLU A 177 -2.30 7.31 9.05
N ARG A 178 -1.90 6.19 8.44
CA ARG A 178 -2.66 5.58 7.33
C ARG A 178 -4.07 5.14 7.75
N GLY A 179 -4.23 4.69 9.00
CA GLY A 179 -5.53 4.27 9.52
C GLY A 179 -6.59 5.37 9.57
N GLU A 180 -6.18 6.63 9.61
CA GLU A 180 -7.07 7.80 9.64
C GLU A 180 -7.30 8.43 8.26
N ALA A 181 -6.46 8.12 7.28
CA ALA A 181 -6.55 8.68 5.94
C ALA A 181 -7.68 8.03 5.12
N SER A 182 -8.24 8.79 4.17
CA SER A 182 -9.11 8.22 3.13
C SER A 182 -8.27 7.39 2.17
N HIS A 183 -8.67 6.15 1.91
CA HIS A 183 -7.91 5.23 1.06
C HIS A 183 -8.35 5.25 -0.40
N ILE A 184 -9.47 5.87 -0.70
CA ILE A 184 -10.08 5.89 -2.02
C ILE A 184 -10.78 7.22 -2.24
N SER A 185 -10.66 7.78 -3.44
CA SER A 185 -11.39 8.98 -3.79
C SER A 185 -12.90 8.70 -3.86
N ARG A 186 -13.69 9.71 -3.52
CA ARG A 186 -15.15 9.61 -3.51
C ARG A 186 -15.71 9.20 -4.88
N GLU A 187 -15.12 9.73 -5.95
CA GLU A 187 -15.50 9.41 -7.31
C GLU A 187 -15.26 7.94 -7.63
N LEU A 188 -14.05 7.43 -7.37
CA LEU A 188 -13.71 6.04 -7.60
C LEU A 188 -14.58 5.11 -6.76
N ALA A 189 -14.81 5.44 -5.49
CA ALA A 189 -15.66 4.67 -4.60
C ALA A 189 -17.07 4.47 -5.17
N GLY A 190 -17.70 5.55 -5.67
CA GLY A 190 -19.01 5.47 -6.32
C GLY A 190 -19.02 4.58 -7.56
N LEU A 191 -17.95 4.61 -8.35
CA LEU A 191 -17.82 3.72 -9.52
C LEU A 191 -17.65 2.25 -9.11
N LEU A 192 -16.84 1.95 -8.10
CA LEU A 192 -16.63 0.57 -7.64
C LEU A 192 -17.92 -0.06 -7.14
N VAL A 193 -18.72 0.68 -6.35
CA VAL A 193 -20.03 0.23 -5.89
C VAL A 193 -20.96 -0.04 -7.07
N ARG A 194 -21.02 0.90 -8.02
CA ARG A 194 -21.90 0.76 -9.21
C ARG A 194 -21.58 -0.46 -10.07
N TYR A 195 -20.30 -0.78 -10.21
CA TYR A 195 -19.84 -1.91 -11.05
C TYR A 195 -19.61 -3.19 -10.24
N ASN A 196 -19.99 -3.22 -8.97
CA ASN A 196 -19.82 -4.37 -8.09
C ASN A 196 -18.36 -4.84 -8.00
N ILE A 197 -17.42 -3.89 -7.94
CA ILE A 197 -15.99 -4.14 -7.81
C ILE A 197 -15.62 -4.01 -6.35
N SER A 198 -14.93 -5.01 -5.79
CA SER A 198 -14.46 -4.96 -4.41
C SER A 198 -13.04 -4.38 -4.32
N PHE A 199 -12.80 -3.64 -3.25
CA PHE A 199 -11.52 -2.97 -2.98
C PHE A 199 -11.04 -3.32 -1.57
N ILE A 200 -9.78 -3.76 -1.46
CA ILE A 200 -9.15 -4.07 -0.18
C ILE A 200 -7.82 -3.33 -0.12
N THR A 201 -7.56 -2.60 0.96
CA THR A 201 -6.23 -2.03 1.17
C THR A 201 -5.23 -3.11 1.56
N ALA A 202 -3.96 -2.95 1.19
CA ALA A 202 -2.88 -3.85 1.60
C ALA A 202 -2.79 -3.94 3.15
N HIS A 203 -3.09 -2.86 3.86
CA HIS A 203 -3.14 -2.83 5.32
C HIS A 203 -4.28 -3.71 5.87
N HIS A 204 -5.47 -3.66 5.27
CA HIS A 204 -6.58 -4.54 5.66
C HIS A 204 -6.30 -6.01 5.33
N LEU A 205 -5.71 -6.27 4.14
CA LEU A 205 -5.29 -7.62 3.74
C LEU A 205 -4.29 -8.21 4.75
N TYR A 206 -3.36 -7.39 5.26
CA TYR A 206 -2.45 -7.79 6.32
C TYR A 206 -3.21 -8.26 7.58
N GLY A 207 -4.20 -7.50 8.03
CA GLY A 207 -5.04 -7.87 9.17
C GLY A 207 -5.83 -9.17 8.95
N LEU A 208 -6.38 -9.37 7.75
CA LEU A 208 -7.07 -10.61 7.37
C LEU A 208 -6.13 -11.81 7.39
N TRP A 209 -4.94 -11.68 6.81
CA TRP A 209 -3.93 -12.73 6.80
C TRP A 209 -3.50 -13.14 8.20
N GLN A 210 -3.25 -12.16 9.11
CA GLN A 210 -2.94 -12.44 10.51
C GLN A 210 -4.07 -13.21 11.21
N LYS A 211 -5.32 -12.77 11.05
CA LYS A 211 -6.49 -13.44 11.65
C LYS A 211 -6.66 -14.86 11.11
N ALA A 212 -6.47 -15.04 9.80
CA ALA A 212 -6.53 -16.37 9.18
C ALA A 212 -5.44 -17.31 9.73
N LYS A 213 -4.19 -16.81 9.86
CA LYS A 213 -3.10 -17.62 10.46
C LYS A 213 -3.36 -18.02 11.91
N ARG A 214 -4.08 -17.21 12.67
CA ARG A 214 -4.47 -17.51 14.05
C ARG A 214 -5.75 -18.35 14.16
N GLY A 215 -6.38 -18.69 13.03
CA GLY A 215 -7.66 -19.40 13.02
C GLY A 215 -8.83 -18.59 13.60
N GLU A 216 -8.72 -17.25 13.64
CA GLU A 216 -9.76 -16.35 14.17
C GLU A 216 -10.88 -16.12 13.16
N ILE A 217 -10.62 -16.33 11.86
CA ILE A 217 -11.60 -16.18 10.79
C ILE A 217 -11.48 -17.33 9.79
N ASP A 218 -12.61 -17.73 9.21
CA ASP A 218 -12.61 -18.51 7.98
C ASP A 218 -12.41 -17.57 6.78
N ILE A 219 -11.19 -17.61 6.24
CA ILE A 219 -10.80 -16.72 5.15
C ILE A 219 -11.54 -17.03 3.85
N PHE A 220 -11.93 -18.29 3.63
CA PHE A 220 -12.67 -18.68 2.43
C PHE A 220 -14.10 -18.20 2.50
N GLU A 221 -14.75 -18.32 3.65
CA GLU A 221 -16.08 -17.75 3.89
C GLU A 221 -16.06 -16.23 3.72
N PHE A 222 -15.04 -15.55 4.25
CA PHE A 222 -14.87 -14.10 4.06
C PHE A 222 -14.83 -13.71 2.57
N PHE A 223 -14.02 -14.38 1.75
CA PHE A 223 -13.95 -14.08 0.32
C PHE A 223 -15.19 -14.56 -0.46
N GLN A 224 -15.88 -15.58 -0.02
CA GLN A 224 -17.20 -15.94 -0.58
C GLN A 224 -18.24 -14.85 -0.31
N ASN A 225 -18.23 -14.26 0.88
CA ASN A 225 -19.10 -13.16 1.24
C ASN A 225 -18.78 -11.91 0.39
N ILE A 226 -17.51 -11.52 0.24
CA ILE A 226 -17.09 -10.45 -0.68
C ILE A 226 -17.55 -10.71 -2.11
N TYR A 227 -17.49 -11.98 -2.56
CA TYR A 227 -17.94 -12.33 -3.91
C TYR A 227 -19.46 -12.13 -4.07
N SER A 228 -20.24 -12.49 -3.06
CA SER A 228 -21.71 -12.51 -3.11
C SER A 228 -22.35 -11.14 -2.83
N GLN A 229 -21.67 -10.27 -2.12
CA GLN A 229 -22.12 -8.92 -1.80
C GLN A 229 -21.82 -7.94 -2.94
N GLY A 230 -22.33 -6.72 -2.85
CA GLY A 230 -22.04 -5.62 -3.77
C GLY A 230 -20.56 -5.20 -3.76
N GLY A 231 -20.21 -4.15 -4.47
CA GLY A 231 -18.88 -3.57 -4.40
C GLY A 231 -18.61 -3.01 -3.02
N GLU A 232 -17.66 -3.58 -2.28
CA GLU A 232 -17.34 -3.20 -0.93
C GLU A 232 -15.89 -2.73 -0.82
N ILE A 233 -15.66 -1.77 0.09
CA ILE A 233 -14.37 -1.17 0.34
C ILE A 233 -13.91 -1.54 1.74
N TYR A 234 -12.79 -2.25 1.82
CA TYR A 234 -12.16 -2.69 3.05
C TYR A 234 -10.88 -1.90 3.31
N SER A 235 -10.86 -1.16 4.41
CA SER A 235 -9.73 -0.34 4.87
C SER A 235 -9.25 -0.78 6.26
N PRO A 236 -8.22 -0.16 6.84
CA PRO A 236 -7.78 -0.43 8.20
C PRO A 236 -8.88 -0.30 9.27
N LYS A 237 -9.92 0.49 9.02
CA LYS A 237 -11.08 0.66 9.91
C LYS A 237 -12.14 -0.45 9.76
N GLY A 238 -11.95 -1.37 8.85
CA GLY A 238 -12.91 -2.42 8.52
C GLY A 238 -13.59 -2.19 7.18
N VAL A 239 -14.86 -2.58 7.05
CA VAL A 239 -15.67 -2.19 5.91
C VAL A 239 -15.96 -0.71 6.06
N GLU A 240 -15.56 0.10 5.10
CA GLU A 240 -16.02 1.49 5.04
C GLU A 240 -17.51 1.45 4.74
N ALA A 241 -18.29 1.32 5.81
CA ALA A 241 -19.74 1.23 5.75
C ALA A 241 -20.29 2.47 5.08
N SER A 242 -21.22 2.24 4.16
CA SER A 242 -22.08 3.27 3.59
C SER A 242 -21.33 4.42 2.91
N LEU A 243 -20.68 4.12 1.80
CA LEU A 243 -20.70 5.14 0.76
C LEU A 243 -22.15 5.52 0.53
N PRO A 244 -22.48 6.82 0.54
CA PRO A 244 -23.85 7.24 0.30
C PRO A 244 -24.33 6.65 -1.04
N PRO A 245 -25.60 6.34 -1.18
CA PRO A 245 -26.16 5.82 -2.41
C PRO A 245 -25.69 6.65 -3.61
N PHE A 246 -25.44 5.99 -4.74
CA PHE A 246 -24.86 6.62 -5.92
C PHE A 246 -25.58 7.89 -6.37
N HIS A 247 -26.90 7.97 -6.16
CA HIS A 247 -27.72 9.14 -6.50
C HIS A 247 -27.50 10.36 -5.60
N GLU A 248 -26.83 10.23 -4.48
CA GLU A 248 -26.45 11.35 -3.61
C GLU A 248 -25.13 12.02 -4.04
N PHE A 249 -24.40 11.41 -4.98
CA PHE A 249 -23.27 12.07 -5.60
C PHE A 249 -23.80 13.07 -6.64
N PRO A 250 -23.52 14.37 -6.51
CA PRO A 250 -23.90 15.33 -7.53
C PRO A 250 -23.22 14.91 -8.83
N ILE A 251 -24.06 14.68 -9.86
CA ILE A 251 -23.61 14.56 -11.24
C ILE A 251 -23.11 15.95 -11.65
N GLN A 252 -21.81 16.18 -11.65
CA GLN A 252 -21.20 17.34 -12.30
C GLN A 252 -20.93 17.04 -13.75
#